data_3ef056abd03d88f17d483f8b14cba4ec
#
_entry.id   3ef056abd03d88f17d483f8b14cba4ec
#
_cell.length_a   1.000
_cell.length_b   1.000
_cell.length_c   1.000
_cell.angle_alpha   90.00
_cell.angle_beta   90.00
_cell.angle_gamma   90.00
#
_symmetry.space_group_name_H-M   'P 1'
#
loop_
_entity.id
_entity.type
_entity.pdbx_description
1 polymer ?
#
loop_
_entity_poly.entity_id
_entity_poly.type
_entity_poly.pdbx_seq_one_letter_code
_entity_poly.pdbx_strand_id
1 'polypeptide(L)'
;MKKTAMELTKLIEQLTKKIEAPKQNSNCNYVPQILNNLIKKDYYNDMDIFYIEKLSFKFEINNKLKSHYSNEWKKITDENLEEPWQTIFSIVLYKKFVCDKKKNNELEMLFKIINTLLKSLEISKNKINDACILNINNIIFKDIISFIEVNNINIPIDEEKIDFNTIQNSEFKTIPLTLLFFEGPIARSYAETLYSLNIKPERIINIISSVDLVSKKKIGKYFPKFLKKLLAILSQRTRIHYWSNFIIKNYPELYENILNTVQTSFSFNKKTILESHKLKNLRFYSNLVDQLLIENLNDKKLYEYLENTKNSTILYTGGGMLPEILLKMKKHRYIHIHPGYLPQIRGADCFLWSTLLKGKPSVSCFYMSSKIDMGEIILAKWLPKFKLKISLNKYALKIIYRSIYAFVDPWVRSYGLRELIHENKIFYKLDTKPQAELDGITFHFMHSQLQKKLFENLQQENIL
;
A
#
# COMPACT_ATOMS: atom_id res chain seq x y z
N MET A 1 -8.35 33.09 -19.98
CA MET A 1 -8.65 32.52 -18.66
C MET A 1 -9.87 33.15 -17.95
N LYS A 2 -9.97 34.49 -17.79
CA LYS A 2 -11.16 35.13 -17.16
C LYS A 2 -12.49 34.87 -17.88
N LYS A 3 -12.50 34.76 -19.22
CA LYS A 3 -13.71 34.55 -20.03
C LYS A 3 -14.33 33.16 -19.84
N THR A 4 -13.48 32.12 -19.69
CA THR A 4 -13.94 30.72 -19.49
C THR A 4 -14.50 30.46 -18.08
N ALA A 5 -13.95 31.13 -17.05
CA ALA A 5 -14.48 31.04 -15.68
C ALA A 5 -15.85 31.73 -15.57
N MET A 6 -16.01 32.88 -16.28
CA MET A 6 -17.28 33.61 -16.31
C MET A 6 -18.39 32.86 -17.09
N GLU A 7 -18.04 32.10 -18.12
CA GLU A 7 -18.96 31.23 -18.85
C GLU A 7 -19.44 30.07 -18.01
N LEU A 8 -18.58 29.45 -17.24
CA LEU A 8 -18.93 28.33 -16.34
C LEU A 8 -19.86 28.82 -15.22
N THR A 9 -19.52 29.94 -14.56
CA THR A 9 -20.38 30.55 -13.53
C THR A 9 -21.77 30.87 -14.05
N LYS A 10 -21.87 31.47 -15.25
CA LYS A 10 -23.17 31.74 -15.89
C LYS A 10 -23.94 30.46 -16.22
N LEU A 11 -23.27 29.43 -16.68
CA LEU A 11 -23.86 28.13 -16.99
C LEU A 11 -24.43 27.45 -15.74
N ILE A 12 -23.69 27.51 -14.65
CA ILE A 12 -24.09 27.00 -13.33
C ILE A 12 -25.26 27.78 -12.75
N GLU A 13 -25.25 29.13 -12.85
CA GLU A 13 -26.37 29.98 -12.44
C GLU A 13 -27.64 29.72 -13.26
N GLN A 14 -27.51 29.54 -14.56
CA GLN A 14 -28.65 29.22 -15.44
C GLN A 14 -29.26 27.86 -15.11
N LEU A 15 -28.44 26.86 -14.79
CA LEU A 15 -28.92 25.57 -14.33
C LEU A 15 -29.58 25.65 -12.96
N THR A 16 -28.99 26.41 -12.05
CA THR A 16 -29.52 26.64 -10.71
C THR A 16 -30.94 27.27 -10.81
N LYS A 17 -31.11 28.29 -11.66
CA LYS A 17 -32.41 28.93 -11.92
C LYS A 17 -33.43 28.00 -12.59
N LYS A 18 -32.99 27.10 -13.50
CA LYS A 18 -33.89 26.12 -14.16
C LYS A 18 -34.30 24.98 -13.22
N ILE A 19 -33.47 24.60 -12.27
CA ILE A 19 -33.79 23.59 -11.25
C ILE A 19 -34.73 24.15 -10.18
N GLU A 20 -34.67 25.45 -9.91
CA GLU A 20 -35.55 26.15 -8.96
C GLU A 20 -36.94 26.50 -9.52
N ALA A 21 -37.15 26.43 -10.83
CA ALA A 21 -38.47 26.71 -11.45
C ALA A 21 -39.41 25.51 -11.27
N PRO A 22 -40.50 25.66 -10.50
CA PRO A 22 -41.50 24.59 -10.37
C PRO A 22 -42.34 24.52 -11.64
N LYS A 23 -42.23 23.41 -12.35
CA LYS A 23 -42.97 23.03 -13.57
C LYS A 23 -42.31 23.41 -14.90
N GLN A 24 -41.71 22.43 -15.49
CA GLN A 24 -42.00 21.98 -16.86
C GLN A 24 -40.95 20.93 -17.27
N ASN A 25 -41.37 19.92 -18.02
CA ASN A 25 -40.61 18.88 -18.65
C ASN A 25 -39.35 19.41 -19.39
N SER A 26 -38.32 19.77 -18.69
CA SER A 26 -37.11 20.28 -19.30
C SER A 26 -36.00 19.29 -19.15
N ASN A 27 -35.81 18.58 -20.21
CA ASN A 27 -34.56 18.02 -20.72
C ASN A 27 -33.41 17.87 -19.71
N CYS A 28 -33.28 16.69 -19.14
CA CYS A 28 -32.07 16.21 -18.44
C CYS A 28 -30.81 16.26 -19.34
N ASN A 29 -30.89 16.69 -20.58
CA ASN A 29 -29.81 16.74 -21.57
C ASN A 29 -28.76 17.82 -21.30
N TYR A 30 -28.98 18.77 -20.38
CA TYR A 30 -27.98 19.80 -20.05
C TYR A 30 -26.89 19.34 -19.08
N VAL A 31 -27.17 18.34 -18.24
CA VAL A 31 -26.19 17.81 -17.28
C VAL A 31 -24.99 17.17 -17.97
N PRO A 32 -25.18 16.31 -18.99
CA PRO A 32 -24.07 15.78 -19.79
C PRO A 32 -23.27 16.87 -20.47
N GLN A 33 -23.88 17.96 -20.88
CA GLN A 33 -23.18 19.05 -21.58
C GLN A 33 -22.29 19.87 -20.66
N ILE A 34 -22.69 20.08 -19.39
CA ILE A 34 -21.87 20.73 -18.37
C ILE A 34 -20.75 19.81 -17.95
N LEU A 35 -21.08 18.55 -17.73
CA LEU A 35 -20.10 17.54 -17.43
C LEU A 35 -19.04 17.49 -18.54
N ASN A 36 -19.44 17.44 -19.80
CA ASN A 36 -18.52 17.46 -20.95
C ASN A 36 -17.66 18.74 -21.02
N ASN A 37 -18.22 19.90 -20.64
CA ASN A 37 -17.45 21.15 -20.61
C ASN A 37 -16.45 21.20 -19.43
N LEU A 38 -16.81 20.60 -18.31
CA LEU A 38 -15.91 20.41 -17.19
C LEU A 38 -14.77 19.41 -17.54
N ILE A 39 -15.10 18.29 -18.23
CA ILE A 39 -14.12 17.28 -18.70
C ILE A 39 -12.99 17.90 -19.53
N LYS A 40 -13.29 18.91 -20.32
CA LYS A 40 -12.34 19.58 -21.22
C LYS A 40 -11.40 20.55 -20.49
N LYS A 41 -11.57 20.78 -19.18
CA LYS A 41 -10.65 21.63 -18.41
C LYS A 41 -9.39 20.87 -18.03
N ASP A 42 -8.25 21.46 -18.32
CA ASP A 42 -6.93 20.92 -17.93
C ASP A 42 -6.59 21.14 -16.46
N TYR A 43 -7.33 22.02 -15.77
CA TYR A 43 -7.08 22.42 -14.39
C TYR A 43 -8.35 22.88 -13.66
N TYR A 44 -8.54 22.45 -12.39
CA TYR A 44 -9.64 22.85 -11.51
C TYR A 44 -9.12 23.69 -10.35
N ASN A 45 -9.76 24.83 -10.10
CA ASN A 45 -9.47 25.69 -8.95
C ASN A 45 -10.52 25.47 -7.83
N ASP A 46 -10.29 26.11 -6.67
CA ASP A 46 -11.18 25.98 -5.50
C ASP A 46 -12.63 26.41 -5.79
N MET A 47 -12.82 27.41 -6.68
CA MET A 47 -14.14 27.86 -7.09
C MET A 47 -14.84 26.83 -7.98
N ASP A 48 -14.14 26.15 -8.85
CA ASP A 48 -14.70 25.08 -9.67
C ASP A 48 -15.22 23.95 -8.79
N ILE A 49 -14.46 23.57 -7.79
CA ILE A 49 -14.84 22.52 -6.82
C ILE A 49 -16.03 22.99 -5.98
N PHE A 50 -16.00 24.21 -5.46
CA PHE A 50 -17.12 24.81 -4.72
C PHE A 50 -18.43 24.79 -5.54
N TYR A 51 -18.38 25.14 -6.83
CA TYR A 51 -19.56 25.11 -7.70
C TYR A 51 -20.03 23.69 -8.01
N ILE A 52 -19.13 22.74 -8.18
CA ILE A 52 -19.47 21.33 -8.37
C ILE A 52 -20.15 20.78 -7.12
N GLU A 53 -19.65 21.13 -5.93
CA GLU A 53 -20.27 20.77 -4.66
C GLU A 53 -21.68 21.37 -4.52
N LYS A 54 -21.84 22.64 -4.87
CA LYS A 54 -23.13 23.34 -4.83
C LYS A 54 -24.15 22.75 -5.80
N LEU A 55 -23.71 22.36 -7.00
CA LEU A 55 -24.52 21.63 -7.98
C LEU A 55 -24.97 20.28 -7.44
N SER A 56 -24.04 19.50 -6.86
CA SER A 56 -24.37 18.18 -6.32
C SER A 56 -25.39 18.26 -5.19
N PHE A 57 -25.26 19.26 -4.30
CA PHE A 57 -26.21 19.48 -3.20
C PHE A 57 -27.62 19.84 -3.70
N LYS A 58 -27.75 20.61 -4.79
CA LYS A 58 -29.03 20.93 -5.43
C LYS A 58 -29.64 19.75 -6.19
N PHE A 59 -28.81 18.87 -6.74
CA PHE A 59 -29.28 17.64 -7.40
C PHE A 59 -29.90 16.63 -6.42
N GLU A 60 -29.55 16.69 -5.14
CA GLU A 60 -30.09 15.82 -4.09
C GLU A 60 -31.56 16.07 -3.79
N ILE A 61 -32.05 17.29 -4.01
CA ILE A 61 -33.41 17.70 -3.68
C ILE A 61 -34.42 17.08 -4.65
N ASN A 62 -33.99 16.60 -5.80
CA ASN A 62 -34.89 16.09 -6.84
C ASN A 62 -34.87 14.56 -6.97
N ASN A 63 -35.83 13.86 -6.35
CA ASN A 63 -35.94 12.40 -6.33
C ASN A 63 -35.95 11.70 -7.71
N LYS A 64 -36.32 12.41 -8.78
CA LYS A 64 -36.23 11.89 -10.17
C LYS A 64 -34.79 11.78 -10.68
N LEU A 65 -33.90 12.59 -10.18
CA LEU A 65 -32.48 12.53 -10.49
C LEU A 65 -31.78 11.40 -9.74
N LYS A 66 -32.28 11.00 -8.57
CA LYS A 66 -31.73 9.85 -7.81
C LYS A 66 -31.74 8.55 -8.63
N SER A 67 -32.79 8.26 -9.38
CA SER A 67 -32.88 7.04 -10.19
C SER A 67 -31.96 7.06 -11.40
N HIS A 68 -31.80 8.21 -12.04
CA HIS A 68 -30.89 8.37 -13.18
C HIS A 68 -29.42 8.26 -12.74
N TYR A 69 -29.08 8.89 -11.63
CA TYR A 69 -27.72 8.83 -11.06
C TYR A 69 -27.36 7.49 -10.43
N SER A 70 -28.32 6.70 -9.94
CA SER A 70 -28.02 5.35 -9.44
C SER A 70 -27.49 4.42 -10.55
N ASN A 71 -27.89 4.63 -11.79
CA ASN A 71 -27.38 3.90 -12.95
C ASN A 71 -26.03 4.45 -13.44
N GLU A 72 -25.80 5.76 -13.41
CA GLU A 72 -24.50 6.37 -13.69
C GLU A 72 -23.47 6.03 -12.61
N TRP A 73 -23.90 5.86 -11.36
CA TRP A 73 -23.08 5.34 -10.27
C TRP A 73 -22.46 3.99 -10.53
N LYS A 74 -23.20 3.03 -11.04
CA LYS A 74 -22.65 1.73 -11.41
C LYS A 74 -21.54 1.89 -12.44
N LYS A 75 -21.69 2.81 -13.38
CA LYS A 75 -20.65 3.11 -14.39
C LYS A 75 -19.40 3.75 -13.78
N ILE A 76 -19.55 4.62 -12.76
CA ILE A 76 -18.43 5.29 -12.08
C ILE A 76 -17.63 4.31 -11.23
N THR A 77 -18.31 3.39 -10.54
CA THR A 77 -17.66 2.35 -9.75
C THR A 77 -17.05 1.23 -10.60
N ASP A 78 -17.47 1.09 -11.87
CA ASP A 78 -17.02 0.04 -12.79
C ASP A 78 -15.76 0.42 -13.62
N GLU A 79 -14.90 1.31 -13.13
CA GLU A 79 -13.57 1.67 -13.69
C GLU A 79 -13.55 2.44 -15.03
N ASN A 80 -14.70 2.86 -15.59
CA ASN A 80 -14.80 3.39 -16.94
C ASN A 80 -14.78 4.92 -17.06
N LEU A 81 -14.58 5.67 -15.97
CA LEU A 81 -14.48 7.13 -16.04
C LEU A 81 -13.02 7.58 -16.08
N GLU A 82 -12.73 8.42 -17.07
CA GLU A 82 -11.42 9.08 -17.16
C GLU A 82 -11.26 10.15 -16.07
N GLU A 83 -10.03 10.31 -15.57
CA GLU A 83 -9.68 11.41 -14.68
C GLU A 83 -9.86 12.78 -15.41
N PRO A 84 -10.35 13.83 -14.75
CA PRO A 84 -10.53 14.03 -13.29
C PRO A 84 -11.94 13.70 -12.76
N TRP A 85 -12.79 13.12 -13.56
CA TRP A 85 -14.20 12.88 -13.22
C TRP A 85 -14.38 11.92 -12.06
N GLN A 86 -13.59 10.85 -12.03
CA GLN A 86 -13.60 9.94 -10.90
C GLN A 86 -13.36 10.67 -9.59
N THR A 87 -12.38 11.57 -9.57
CA THR A 87 -12.04 12.37 -8.38
C THR A 87 -13.21 13.27 -7.99
N ILE A 88 -13.76 14.04 -8.92
CA ILE A 88 -14.82 15.01 -8.64
C ILE A 88 -16.09 14.31 -8.15
N PHE A 89 -16.51 13.26 -8.84
CA PHE A 89 -17.67 12.49 -8.42
C PHE A 89 -17.47 11.78 -7.10
N SER A 90 -16.29 11.22 -6.85
CA SER A 90 -15.98 10.58 -5.58
C SER A 90 -16.04 11.56 -4.41
N ILE A 91 -15.58 12.81 -4.60
CA ILE A 91 -15.68 13.89 -3.59
C ILE A 91 -17.15 14.22 -3.30
N VAL A 92 -17.92 14.44 -4.37
CA VAL A 92 -19.34 14.79 -4.28
C VAL A 92 -20.10 13.74 -3.48
N LEU A 93 -19.85 12.49 -3.76
CA LEU A 93 -20.55 11.38 -3.16
C LEU A 93 -20.12 11.10 -1.74
N TYR A 94 -18.82 11.20 -1.49
CA TYR A 94 -18.30 11.10 -0.16
C TYR A 94 -18.98 12.13 0.77
N LYS A 95 -19.07 13.40 0.36
CA LYS A 95 -19.77 14.43 1.13
C LYS A 95 -21.23 14.08 1.37
N LYS A 96 -21.92 13.54 0.36
CA LYS A 96 -23.30 13.09 0.50
C LYS A 96 -23.45 12.02 1.57
N PHE A 97 -22.63 10.98 1.52
CA PHE A 97 -22.69 9.88 2.47
C PHE A 97 -22.37 10.30 3.90
N VAL A 98 -21.42 11.20 4.09
CA VAL A 98 -21.08 11.73 5.41
C VAL A 98 -22.21 12.58 5.99
N CYS A 99 -22.97 13.30 5.15
CA CYS A 99 -24.13 14.05 5.60
C CYS A 99 -25.36 13.18 5.93
N ASP A 100 -25.53 12.04 5.25
CA ASP A 100 -26.73 11.19 5.35
C ASP A 100 -26.62 10.04 6.35
N LYS A 101 -25.87 10.12 7.41
CA LYS A 101 -25.48 9.13 8.45
C LYS A 101 -26.50 8.06 8.89
N LYS A 102 -27.59 7.74 8.17
CA LYS A 102 -28.75 7.03 8.71
C LYS A 102 -29.06 5.61 8.21
N LYS A 103 -28.29 4.96 7.30
CA LYS A 103 -28.70 3.63 6.81
C LYS A 103 -27.53 2.63 6.66
N ASN A 104 -27.65 1.48 7.33
CA ASN A 104 -26.64 0.39 7.34
C ASN A 104 -26.32 -0.23 5.97
N ASN A 105 -27.22 -0.16 4.99
CA ASN A 105 -26.98 -0.73 3.64
C ASN A 105 -26.07 0.14 2.76
N GLU A 106 -25.59 1.26 3.26
CA GLU A 106 -24.77 2.24 2.54
C GLU A 106 -23.26 2.08 2.82
N LEU A 107 -22.88 1.22 3.77
CA LEU A 107 -21.47 1.00 4.14
C LEU A 107 -20.64 0.47 2.97
N GLU A 108 -21.13 -0.52 2.23
CA GLU A 108 -20.43 -1.07 1.06
C GLU A 108 -20.18 0.01 -0.01
N MET A 109 -21.17 0.87 -0.24
CA MET A 109 -21.04 1.95 -1.19
C MET A 109 -20.06 3.03 -0.68
N LEU A 110 -20.09 3.36 0.60
CA LEU A 110 -19.11 4.26 1.22
C LEU A 110 -17.67 3.75 1.06
N PHE A 111 -17.43 2.46 1.29
CA PHE A 111 -16.11 1.86 1.05
C PHE A 111 -15.67 1.96 -0.40
N LYS A 112 -16.56 1.66 -1.35
CA LYS A 112 -16.27 1.81 -2.79
C LYS A 112 -15.91 3.24 -3.16
N ILE A 113 -16.64 4.22 -2.60
CA ILE A 113 -16.39 5.65 -2.81
C ILE A 113 -15.02 6.04 -2.25
N ILE A 114 -14.73 5.68 -1.01
CA ILE A 114 -13.44 5.98 -0.38
C ILE A 114 -12.30 5.38 -1.18
N ASN A 115 -12.42 4.11 -1.60
CA ASN A 115 -11.42 3.44 -2.41
C ASN A 115 -11.22 4.13 -3.77
N THR A 116 -12.32 4.52 -4.45
CA THR A 116 -12.26 5.24 -5.72
C THR A 116 -11.61 6.60 -5.54
N LEU A 117 -11.95 7.33 -4.47
CA LEU A 117 -11.37 8.62 -4.17
C LEU A 117 -9.87 8.55 -3.87
N LEU A 118 -9.44 7.58 -3.08
CA LEU A 118 -8.02 7.37 -2.77
C LEU A 118 -7.22 7.02 -4.04
N LYS A 119 -7.78 6.18 -4.91
CA LYS A 119 -7.19 5.86 -6.22
C LYS A 119 -7.09 7.10 -7.12
N SER A 120 -8.15 7.87 -7.19
CA SER A 120 -8.21 9.10 -8.01
C SER A 120 -7.24 10.17 -7.55
N LEU A 121 -7.05 10.33 -6.25
CA LEU A 121 -6.07 11.25 -5.68
C LEU A 121 -4.62 10.87 -6.04
N GLU A 122 -4.32 9.59 -6.25
CA GLU A 122 -3.02 9.16 -6.76
C GLU A 122 -2.79 9.60 -8.20
N ILE A 123 -3.83 9.52 -9.04
CA ILE A 123 -3.74 9.73 -10.49
C ILE A 123 -3.80 11.22 -10.85
N SER A 124 -4.53 12.03 -10.11
CA SER A 124 -4.89 13.41 -10.46
C SER A 124 -3.82 14.48 -10.18
N LYS A 125 -2.57 14.08 -9.93
CA LYS A 125 -1.45 14.95 -9.49
C LYS A 125 -1.27 16.28 -10.24
N ASN A 126 -1.68 16.34 -11.51
CA ASN A 126 -1.47 17.50 -12.38
C ASN A 126 -2.74 18.29 -12.70
N LYS A 127 -3.92 17.86 -12.22
CA LYS A 127 -5.22 18.43 -12.63
C LYS A 127 -5.99 19.13 -11.51
N ILE A 128 -5.60 18.87 -10.26
CA ILE A 128 -6.20 19.49 -9.06
C ILE A 128 -5.10 20.21 -8.29
N ASN A 129 -5.42 21.38 -7.76
CA ASN A 129 -4.47 22.18 -6.97
C ASN A 129 -4.13 21.47 -5.64
N ASP A 130 -2.89 21.57 -5.21
CA ASP A 130 -2.39 20.91 -4.01
C ASP A 130 -3.15 21.31 -2.74
N ALA A 131 -3.61 22.56 -2.64
CA ALA A 131 -4.43 23.02 -1.50
C ALA A 131 -5.79 22.35 -1.45
N CYS A 132 -6.43 22.15 -2.60
CA CYS A 132 -7.67 21.39 -2.73
C CYS A 132 -7.47 19.92 -2.34
N ILE A 133 -6.42 19.29 -2.82
CA ILE A 133 -6.07 17.92 -2.45
C ILE A 133 -5.87 17.81 -0.95
N LEU A 134 -5.20 18.77 -0.33
CA LEU A 134 -4.98 18.79 1.11
C LEU A 134 -6.28 18.91 1.90
N ASN A 135 -7.21 19.78 1.47
CA ASN A 135 -8.51 19.93 2.10
C ASN A 135 -9.37 18.66 1.97
N ILE A 136 -9.40 18.07 0.80
CA ILE A 136 -10.10 16.82 0.54
C ILE A 136 -9.54 15.70 1.41
N ASN A 137 -8.22 15.57 1.45
CA ASN A 137 -7.55 14.56 2.26
C ASN A 137 -7.79 14.76 3.77
N ASN A 138 -7.86 16.00 4.25
CA ASN A 138 -8.20 16.28 5.65
C ASN A 138 -9.64 15.85 5.98
N ILE A 139 -10.60 16.10 5.09
CA ILE A 139 -11.98 15.66 5.27
C ILE A 139 -12.05 14.14 5.28
N ILE A 140 -11.46 13.48 4.29
CA ILE A 140 -11.44 12.02 4.18
C ILE A 140 -10.77 11.41 5.41
N PHE A 141 -9.64 11.94 5.81
CA PHE A 141 -8.88 11.47 6.95
C PHE A 141 -9.69 11.55 8.25
N LYS A 142 -10.36 12.67 8.50
CA LYS A 142 -11.23 12.84 9.67
C LYS A 142 -12.38 11.83 9.66
N ASP A 143 -13.02 11.65 8.52
CA ASP A 143 -14.19 10.79 8.41
C ASP A 143 -13.81 9.30 8.36
N ILE A 144 -12.67 8.94 7.78
CA ILE A 144 -12.12 7.57 7.83
C ILE A 144 -11.81 7.19 9.29
N ILE A 145 -11.16 8.08 10.06
CA ILE A 145 -10.90 7.82 11.48
C ILE A 145 -12.20 7.63 12.22
N SER A 146 -13.14 8.59 12.10
CA SER A 146 -14.45 8.51 12.74
C SER A 146 -15.20 7.25 12.35
N PHE A 147 -15.13 6.84 11.09
CA PHE A 147 -15.74 5.62 10.61
C PHE A 147 -15.10 4.36 11.24
N ILE A 148 -13.78 4.29 11.31
CA ILE A 148 -13.05 3.20 11.97
C ILE A 148 -13.41 3.12 13.46
N GLU A 149 -13.61 4.25 14.12
CA GLU A 149 -13.97 4.33 15.52
C GLU A 149 -15.43 3.95 15.80
N VAL A 150 -16.37 4.46 14.99
CA VAL A 150 -17.83 4.24 15.17
C VAL A 150 -18.26 2.81 14.88
N ASN A 151 -17.60 2.13 13.96
CA ASN A 151 -17.97 0.76 13.59
C ASN A 151 -17.35 -0.30 14.50
N ASN A 152 -16.89 0.08 15.71
CA ASN A 152 -16.27 -0.85 16.67
C ASN A 152 -15.26 -1.79 16.01
N ILE A 153 -14.55 -1.31 15.01
CA ILE A 153 -13.35 -1.95 14.53
C ILE A 153 -12.37 -1.77 15.68
N ASN A 154 -12.57 -2.55 16.74
CA ASN A 154 -11.66 -2.64 17.88
C ASN A 154 -10.32 -3.05 17.29
N ILE A 155 -9.48 -2.08 17.06
CA ILE A 155 -8.09 -2.29 16.71
C ILE A 155 -7.42 -2.62 18.04
N PRO A 156 -7.13 -3.88 18.34
CA PRO A 156 -6.51 -4.26 19.61
C PRO A 156 -5.20 -3.50 19.73
N ILE A 157 -5.01 -2.83 20.85
CA ILE A 157 -3.75 -2.14 21.14
C ILE A 157 -2.95 -3.13 22.00
N ASP A 158 -2.28 -4.08 21.37
CA ASP A 158 -1.31 -4.90 22.07
C ASP A 158 -0.05 -4.06 22.31
N GLU A 159 0.19 -3.69 23.57
CA GLU A 159 1.36 -2.93 23.99
C GLU A 159 2.47 -3.82 24.57
N GLU A 160 2.30 -5.13 24.60
CA GLU A 160 3.33 -6.02 25.14
C GLU A 160 4.58 -6.01 24.26
N LYS A 161 5.63 -5.45 24.81
CA LYS A 161 6.99 -5.57 24.25
C LYS A 161 7.47 -6.98 24.50
N ILE A 162 7.56 -7.78 23.44
CA ILE A 162 8.20 -9.09 23.53
C ILE A 162 9.70 -8.91 23.74
N ASP A 163 10.23 -9.56 24.76
CA ASP A 163 11.68 -9.68 24.93
C ASP A 163 12.23 -10.71 23.92
N PHE A 164 12.74 -10.19 22.78
CA PHE A 164 13.27 -11.04 21.73
C PHE A 164 14.54 -11.79 22.11
N ASN A 165 15.19 -11.49 23.22
CA ASN A 165 16.32 -12.29 23.71
C ASN A 165 15.88 -13.69 24.13
N THR A 166 14.61 -13.87 24.51
CA THR A 166 14.05 -15.18 24.88
C THR A 166 13.77 -16.09 23.67
N ILE A 167 13.75 -15.52 22.43
CA ILE A 167 13.43 -16.26 21.20
C ILE A 167 14.69 -16.85 20.54
N GLN A 168 15.87 -16.33 20.86
CA GLN A 168 17.10 -16.78 20.24
C GLN A 168 17.43 -18.22 20.66
N ASN A 169 17.56 -19.12 19.68
CA ASN A 169 17.98 -20.49 19.94
C ASN A 169 19.48 -20.53 20.27
N SER A 170 19.88 -21.46 21.13
CA SER A 170 21.30 -21.68 21.46
C SER A 170 22.09 -22.16 20.25
N GLU A 171 21.47 -22.99 19.40
CA GLU A 171 22.03 -23.54 18.18
C GLU A 171 21.16 -23.25 16.95
N PHE A 172 21.76 -23.38 15.76
CA PHE A 172 21.01 -23.22 14.52
C PHE A 172 19.96 -24.31 14.33
N LYS A 173 18.70 -23.88 14.21
CA LYS A 173 17.55 -24.74 13.94
C LYS A 173 17.03 -24.51 12.52
N THR A 174 16.82 -25.58 11.78
CA THR A 174 16.12 -25.50 10.48
C THR A 174 14.62 -25.59 10.69
N ILE A 175 13.88 -24.67 10.10
CA ILE A 175 12.40 -24.66 10.13
C ILE A 175 11.84 -25.00 8.75
N PRO A 176 10.65 -25.64 8.68
CA PRO A 176 10.01 -26.05 7.44
C PRO A 176 9.37 -24.84 6.70
N LEU A 177 10.20 -23.88 6.39
CA LEU A 177 9.84 -22.65 5.69
C LEU A 177 10.67 -22.54 4.41
N THR A 178 10.03 -22.26 3.30
CA THR A 178 10.68 -21.91 2.03
C THR A 178 10.61 -20.40 1.83
N LEU A 179 11.75 -19.75 1.56
CA LEU A 179 11.74 -18.34 1.13
C LEU A 179 11.65 -18.29 -0.40
N LEU A 180 10.59 -17.73 -0.93
CA LEU A 180 10.54 -17.30 -2.33
C LEU A 180 11.21 -15.93 -2.39
N PHE A 181 12.52 -15.95 -2.63
CA PHE A 181 13.42 -14.84 -2.43
C PHE A 181 13.52 -13.94 -3.67
N PHE A 182 12.98 -12.76 -3.58
CA PHE A 182 13.21 -11.65 -4.50
C PHE A 182 14.26 -10.74 -3.89
N GLU A 183 15.41 -10.61 -4.55
CA GLU A 183 16.47 -9.72 -4.07
C GLU A 183 15.92 -8.35 -3.71
N GLY A 184 16.23 -7.85 -2.52
CA GLY A 184 15.79 -6.55 -2.07
C GLY A 184 15.91 -6.36 -0.55
N PRO A 185 15.73 -5.14 -0.05
CA PRO A 185 15.83 -4.84 1.39
C PRO A 185 14.93 -5.73 2.26
N ILE A 186 13.71 -6.01 1.84
CA ILE A 186 12.76 -6.86 2.57
C ILE A 186 13.28 -8.31 2.66
N ALA A 187 13.70 -8.89 1.53
CA ALA A 187 14.20 -10.26 1.50
C ALA A 187 15.47 -10.42 2.36
N ARG A 188 16.34 -9.40 2.31
CA ARG A 188 17.58 -9.37 3.09
C ARG A 188 17.32 -9.20 4.58
N SER A 189 16.39 -8.33 4.97
CA SER A 189 16.01 -8.17 6.37
C SER A 189 15.39 -9.46 6.95
N TYR A 190 14.57 -10.18 6.19
CA TYR A 190 14.02 -11.47 6.61
C TYR A 190 15.13 -12.51 6.82
N ALA A 191 16.05 -12.64 5.87
CA ALA A 191 17.15 -13.58 5.96
C ALA A 191 18.04 -13.29 7.18
N GLU A 192 18.39 -12.03 7.43
CA GLU A 192 19.19 -11.63 8.61
C GLU A 192 18.40 -11.75 9.91
N THR A 193 17.10 -11.51 9.90
CA THR A 193 16.25 -11.72 11.07
C THR A 193 16.24 -13.19 11.47
N LEU A 194 15.99 -14.11 10.55
CA LEU A 194 16.05 -15.54 10.80
C LEU A 194 17.44 -15.95 11.32
N TYR A 195 18.49 -15.48 10.65
CA TYR A 195 19.86 -15.81 11.04
C TYR A 195 20.22 -15.30 12.44
N SER A 196 19.77 -14.09 12.80
CA SER A 196 20.01 -13.52 14.14
C SER A 196 19.31 -14.29 15.26
N LEU A 197 18.26 -15.05 14.93
CA LEU A 197 17.55 -15.95 15.84
C LEU A 197 18.13 -17.39 15.84
N ASN A 198 19.26 -17.61 15.16
CA ASN A 198 19.84 -18.93 14.90
C ASN A 198 18.84 -19.87 14.18
N ILE A 199 18.07 -19.31 13.24
CA ILE A 199 17.11 -20.06 12.43
C ILE A 199 17.54 -20.04 10.97
N LYS A 200 17.41 -21.19 10.31
CA LYS A 200 17.58 -21.34 8.86
C LYS A 200 16.26 -21.82 8.24
N PRO A 201 15.78 -21.19 7.17
CA PRO A 201 14.71 -21.78 6.38
C PRO A 201 15.21 -23.06 5.70
N GLU A 202 14.34 -24.05 5.55
CA GLU A 202 14.68 -25.30 4.87
C GLU A 202 15.21 -25.05 3.46
N ARG A 203 14.63 -24.07 2.75
CA ARG A 203 14.99 -23.76 1.37
C ARG A 203 14.89 -22.28 1.05
N ILE A 204 15.75 -21.82 0.16
CA ILE A 204 15.62 -20.51 -0.50
C ILE A 204 15.51 -20.72 -2.01
N ILE A 205 14.42 -20.25 -2.61
CA ILE A 205 14.22 -20.19 -4.06
C ILE A 205 14.52 -18.77 -4.50
N ASN A 206 15.71 -18.54 -5.02
CA ASN A 206 16.15 -17.22 -5.47
C ASN A 206 15.66 -16.93 -6.87
N ILE A 207 14.75 -15.97 -6.98
CA ILE A 207 14.18 -15.52 -8.25
C ILE A 207 15.08 -14.46 -8.88
N ILE A 208 15.58 -14.76 -10.05
CA ILE A 208 16.44 -13.87 -10.84
C ILE A 208 15.65 -13.45 -12.07
N SER A 209 15.44 -12.14 -12.25
CA SER A 209 14.74 -11.62 -13.42
C SER A 209 15.66 -11.66 -14.67
N SER A 210 15.20 -12.32 -15.71
CA SER A 210 15.87 -12.29 -17.02
C SER A 210 15.62 -11.00 -17.81
N VAL A 211 14.83 -10.08 -17.23
CA VAL A 211 14.45 -8.79 -17.77
C VAL A 211 14.94 -7.69 -16.83
N ASP A 212 15.54 -6.64 -17.36
CA ASP A 212 15.94 -5.47 -16.56
C ASP A 212 14.70 -4.80 -15.95
N LEU A 213 14.72 -4.56 -14.65
CA LEU A 213 13.56 -4.08 -13.90
C LEU A 213 13.10 -2.69 -14.31
N VAL A 214 13.97 -1.86 -14.86
CA VAL A 214 13.70 -0.49 -15.28
C VAL A 214 13.38 -0.40 -16.76
N SER A 215 14.31 -0.85 -17.61
CA SER A 215 14.15 -0.75 -19.07
C SER A 215 13.21 -1.78 -19.69
N LYS A 216 12.83 -2.82 -18.91
CA LYS A 216 11.99 -3.95 -19.37
C LYS A 216 12.58 -4.75 -20.54
N LYS A 217 13.88 -4.56 -20.85
CA LYS A 217 14.58 -5.30 -21.93
C LYS A 217 15.16 -6.60 -21.41
N LYS A 218 15.21 -7.63 -22.27
CA LYS A 218 15.83 -8.92 -21.94
C LYS A 218 17.33 -8.75 -21.74
N ILE A 219 17.83 -9.26 -20.61
CA ILE A 219 19.24 -9.16 -20.23
C ILE A 219 20.03 -10.24 -20.96
N GLY A 220 21.13 -9.86 -21.58
CA GLY A 220 22.08 -10.78 -22.17
C GLY A 220 21.49 -11.71 -23.24
N LYS A 221 20.62 -11.20 -24.12
CA LYS A 221 19.88 -12.00 -25.14
C LYS A 221 20.79 -12.94 -25.94
N TYR A 222 22.01 -12.51 -26.25
CA TYR A 222 22.97 -13.22 -27.10
C TYR A 222 24.10 -13.92 -26.34
N PHE A 223 24.09 -13.87 -24.98
CA PHE A 223 25.13 -14.49 -24.18
C PHE A 223 24.81 -15.94 -23.78
N PRO A 224 25.82 -16.77 -23.53
CA PRO A 224 25.63 -18.09 -22.94
C PRO A 224 24.83 -18.02 -21.60
N LYS A 225 24.12 -19.11 -21.30
CA LYS A 225 23.18 -19.17 -20.18
C LYS A 225 23.79 -18.74 -18.84
N PHE A 226 25.05 -19.10 -18.56
CA PHE A 226 25.73 -18.75 -17.31
C PHE A 226 26.07 -17.26 -17.23
N LEU A 227 26.56 -16.64 -18.33
CA LEU A 227 26.83 -15.20 -18.39
C LEU A 227 25.53 -14.39 -18.30
N LYS A 228 24.49 -14.84 -19.00
CA LYS A 228 23.15 -14.23 -18.90
C LYS A 228 22.66 -14.20 -17.45
N LYS A 229 22.82 -15.30 -16.72
CA LYS A 229 22.44 -15.40 -15.30
C LYS A 229 23.24 -14.44 -14.42
N LEU A 230 24.55 -14.37 -14.63
CA LEU A 230 25.45 -13.47 -13.90
C LEU A 230 25.06 -12.00 -14.13
N LEU A 231 24.87 -11.60 -15.39
CA LEU A 231 24.43 -10.25 -15.76
C LEU A 231 23.06 -9.91 -15.17
N ALA A 232 22.13 -10.87 -15.15
CA ALA A 232 20.82 -10.70 -14.56
C ALA A 232 20.90 -10.45 -13.04
N ILE A 233 21.73 -11.21 -12.31
CA ILE A 233 21.97 -10.99 -10.88
C ILE A 233 22.56 -9.60 -10.63
N LEU A 234 23.56 -9.20 -11.39
CA LEU A 234 24.21 -7.89 -11.24
C LEU A 234 23.22 -6.75 -11.54
N SER A 235 22.49 -6.84 -12.65
CA SER A 235 21.46 -5.86 -13.02
C SER A 235 20.39 -5.75 -11.92
N GLN A 236 19.83 -6.88 -11.48
CA GLN A 236 18.81 -6.91 -10.45
C GLN A 236 19.28 -6.25 -9.13
N ARG A 237 20.47 -6.62 -8.63
CA ARG A 237 21.08 -6.04 -7.42
C ARG A 237 21.29 -4.54 -7.57
N THR A 238 21.87 -4.09 -8.65
CA THR A 238 22.15 -2.67 -8.92
C THR A 238 20.84 -1.86 -8.93
N ARG A 239 19.79 -2.36 -9.58
CA ARG A 239 18.51 -1.66 -9.67
C ARG A 239 17.77 -1.61 -8.35
N ILE A 240 17.67 -2.74 -7.65
CA ILE A 240 16.89 -2.87 -6.42
C ILE A 240 17.55 -2.10 -5.27
N HIS A 241 18.86 -2.21 -5.12
CA HIS A 241 19.59 -1.53 -4.04
C HIS A 241 20.05 -0.12 -4.39
N TYR A 242 19.60 0.42 -5.53
CA TYR A 242 19.98 1.78 -5.95
C TYR A 242 19.69 2.82 -4.87
N TRP A 243 18.46 2.86 -4.35
CA TRP A 243 18.07 3.86 -3.35
C TRP A 243 18.79 3.65 -2.01
N SER A 244 18.96 2.42 -1.57
CA SER A 244 19.72 2.12 -0.35
C SER A 244 21.15 2.63 -0.46
N ASN A 245 21.84 2.27 -1.53
CA ASN A 245 23.23 2.70 -1.76
C ASN A 245 23.34 4.21 -1.95
N PHE A 246 22.41 4.82 -2.68
CA PHE A 246 22.38 6.26 -2.89
C PHE A 246 22.21 7.04 -1.59
N ILE A 247 21.29 6.59 -0.72
CA ILE A 247 21.01 7.25 0.56
C ILE A 247 22.19 7.07 1.53
N ILE A 248 22.72 5.87 1.66
CA ILE A 248 23.89 5.60 2.51
C ILE A 248 25.07 6.49 2.11
N LYS A 249 25.31 6.65 0.80
CA LYS A 249 26.43 7.44 0.28
C LYS A 249 26.21 8.94 0.42
N ASN A 250 25.01 9.46 0.09
CA ASN A 250 24.79 10.89 -0.06
C ASN A 250 24.08 11.53 1.15
N TYR A 251 23.46 10.74 2.02
CA TYR A 251 22.71 11.18 3.20
C TYR A 251 23.05 10.34 4.44
N PRO A 252 24.34 10.23 4.83
CA PRO A 252 24.77 9.33 5.92
C PRO A 252 24.13 9.67 7.25
N GLU A 253 23.92 10.95 7.56
CA GLU A 253 23.27 11.38 8.80
C GLU A 253 21.80 10.94 8.86
N LEU A 254 21.06 11.08 7.74
CA LEU A 254 19.68 10.59 7.63
C LEU A 254 19.64 9.07 7.84
N TYR A 255 20.56 8.36 7.21
CA TYR A 255 20.68 6.91 7.34
C TYR A 255 20.94 6.48 8.79
N GLU A 256 21.90 7.11 9.49
CA GLU A 256 22.19 6.81 10.90
C GLU A 256 21.00 7.12 11.82
N ASN A 257 20.30 8.21 11.60
CA ASN A 257 19.09 8.55 12.35
C ASN A 257 17.99 7.49 12.18
N ILE A 258 17.81 6.99 10.95
CA ILE A 258 16.84 5.92 10.68
C ILE A 258 17.28 4.60 11.31
N LEU A 259 18.57 4.24 11.21
CA LEU A 259 19.11 3.05 11.86
C LEU A 259 18.85 3.05 13.36
N ASN A 260 19.18 4.15 14.03
CA ASN A 260 18.96 4.30 15.45
C ASN A 260 17.48 4.19 15.80
N THR A 261 16.59 4.78 14.98
CA THR A 261 15.13 4.68 15.17
C THR A 261 14.65 3.23 15.05
N VAL A 262 15.07 2.51 14.02
CA VAL A 262 14.71 1.09 13.82
C VAL A 262 15.22 0.23 14.98
N GLN A 263 16.47 0.45 15.40
CA GLN A 263 17.09 -0.27 16.51
C GLN A 263 16.29 -0.06 17.82
N THR A 264 15.98 1.19 18.16
CA THR A 264 15.35 1.53 19.43
C THR A 264 13.85 1.20 19.44
N SER A 265 13.15 1.46 18.34
CA SER A 265 11.70 1.25 18.27
C SER A 265 11.30 -0.20 18.05
N PHE A 266 12.08 -0.95 17.27
CA PHE A 266 11.72 -2.33 16.90
C PHE A 266 12.62 -3.37 17.52
N SER A 267 13.54 -2.99 18.42
CA SER A 267 14.41 -3.89 19.17
C SER A 267 15.24 -4.83 18.28
N PHE A 268 15.77 -4.31 17.15
CA PHE A 268 16.74 -5.03 16.33
C PHE A 268 18.17 -4.65 16.68
N ASN A 269 19.06 -5.62 16.71
CA ASN A 269 20.48 -5.36 16.91
C ASN A 269 21.05 -4.58 15.71
N LYS A 270 21.79 -3.50 15.95
CA LYS A 270 22.44 -2.68 14.90
C LYS A 270 23.28 -3.55 13.94
N LYS A 271 24.00 -4.56 14.48
CA LYS A 271 24.78 -5.50 13.66
C LYS A 271 23.87 -6.24 12.66
N THR A 272 22.73 -6.76 13.09
CA THR A 272 21.77 -7.45 12.21
C THR A 272 21.29 -6.54 11.08
N ILE A 273 20.99 -5.27 11.41
CA ILE A 273 20.55 -4.29 10.40
C ILE A 273 21.67 -4.03 9.38
N LEU A 274 22.89 -3.80 9.83
CA LEU A 274 24.04 -3.54 8.95
C LEU A 274 24.40 -4.74 8.07
N GLU A 275 24.31 -5.97 8.62
CA GLU A 275 24.59 -7.20 7.87
C GLU A 275 23.61 -7.40 6.70
N SER A 276 22.35 -6.95 6.81
CA SER A 276 21.36 -7.06 5.72
C SER A 276 21.76 -6.29 4.45
N HIS A 277 22.63 -5.28 4.56
CA HIS A 277 23.13 -4.50 3.42
C HIS A 277 24.34 -5.13 2.71
N LYS A 278 24.97 -6.16 3.31
CA LYS A 278 26.20 -6.77 2.77
C LYS A 278 25.98 -7.73 1.60
N LEU A 279 24.75 -7.99 1.20
CA LEU A 279 24.35 -8.86 0.07
C LEU A 279 25.10 -10.22 0.08
N LYS A 280 25.21 -10.85 1.27
CA LYS A 280 25.86 -12.13 1.47
C LYS A 280 25.34 -13.22 0.53
N ASN A 281 26.14 -14.26 0.30
CA ASN A 281 25.69 -15.44 -0.42
C ASN A 281 24.51 -16.09 0.31
N LEU A 282 23.47 -16.47 -0.42
CA LEU A 282 22.25 -17.04 0.18
C LEU A 282 22.48 -18.39 0.86
N ARG A 283 23.53 -19.12 0.48
CA ARG A 283 23.96 -20.35 1.18
C ARG A 283 24.38 -20.12 2.64
N PHE A 284 24.64 -18.86 3.00
CA PHE A 284 24.87 -18.49 4.38
C PHE A 284 23.61 -18.67 5.24
N TYR A 285 22.43 -18.44 4.64
CA TYR A 285 21.15 -18.45 5.33
C TYR A 285 20.39 -19.79 5.22
N SER A 286 20.67 -20.60 4.20
CA SER A 286 20.04 -21.93 4.04
C SER A 286 20.99 -22.90 3.36
N ASN A 287 20.86 -24.18 3.72
CA ASN A 287 21.64 -25.25 3.10
C ASN A 287 21.15 -25.58 1.68
N LEU A 288 19.85 -25.35 1.39
CA LEU A 288 19.24 -25.57 0.09
C LEU A 288 18.92 -24.22 -0.57
N VAL A 289 19.66 -23.88 -1.61
CA VAL A 289 19.49 -22.64 -2.36
C VAL A 289 19.38 -22.94 -3.85
N ASP A 290 18.18 -22.77 -4.39
CA ASP A 290 17.92 -22.89 -5.82
C ASP A 290 17.84 -21.51 -6.46
N GLN A 291 18.24 -21.42 -7.72
CA GLN A 291 18.26 -20.15 -8.45
C GLN A 291 17.49 -20.29 -9.77
N LEU A 292 16.39 -19.58 -9.91
CA LEU A 292 15.53 -19.61 -11.07
C LEU A 292 15.66 -18.31 -11.87
N LEU A 293 16.07 -18.43 -13.13
CA LEU A 293 16.10 -17.33 -14.09
C LEU A 293 14.78 -17.32 -14.86
N ILE A 294 13.91 -16.37 -14.53
CA ILE A 294 12.54 -16.24 -15.09
C ILE A 294 12.29 -14.84 -15.63
N GLU A 295 11.30 -14.66 -16.48
CA GLU A 295 10.92 -13.33 -16.98
C GLU A 295 10.02 -12.58 -15.97
N ASN A 296 9.06 -13.27 -15.40
CA ASN A 296 8.12 -12.77 -14.39
C ASN A 296 7.51 -13.96 -13.61
N LEU A 297 6.61 -13.67 -12.70
CA LEU A 297 5.97 -14.71 -11.86
C LEU A 297 5.03 -15.66 -12.62
N ASN A 298 4.61 -15.31 -13.86
CA ASN A 298 3.83 -16.19 -14.74
C ASN A 298 4.71 -17.13 -15.58
N ASP A 299 6.04 -17.10 -15.40
CA ASP A 299 6.93 -17.97 -16.16
C ASP A 299 6.67 -19.44 -15.79
N LYS A 300 6.42 -20.27 -16.81
CA LYS A 300 6.13 -21.69 -16.68
C LYS A 300 7.20 -22.45 -15.88
N LYS A 301 8.47 -22.02 -15.97
CA LYS A 301 9.58 -22.62 -15.22
C LYS A 301 9.40 -22.52 -13.71
N LEU A 302 8.82 -21.41 -13.20
CA LEU A 302 8.55 -21.27 -11.78
C LEU A 302 7.46 -22.25 -11.36
N TYR A 303 6.39 -22.35 -12.13
CA TYR A 303 5.31 -23.29 -11.88
C TYR A 303 5.82 -24.74 -11.88
N GLU A 304 6.50 -25.17 -12.95
CA GLU A 304 7.05 -26.53 -13.07
C GLU A 304 8.04 -26.86 -11.96
N TYR A 305 8.87 -25.89 -11.57
CA TYR A 305 9.79 -26.07 -10.46
C TYR A 305 9.03 -26.31 -9.14
N LEU A 306 8.06 -25.46 -8.81
CA LEU A 306 7.27 -25.59 -7.60
C LEU A 306 6.43 -26.87 -7.58
N GLU A 307 5.87 -27.28 -8.73
CA GLU A 307 5.10 -28.52 -8.86
C GLU A 307 5.96 -29.76 -8.53
N ASN A 308 7.25 -29.73 -8.79
CA ASN A 308 8.18 -30.81 -8.49
C ASN A 308 8.83 -30.71 -7.08
N THR A 309 8.49 -29.69 -6.28
CA THR A 309 8.97 -29.57 -4.89
C THR A 309 8.01 -30.22 -3.89
N LYS A 310 8.52 -30.52 -2.69
CA LYS A 310 7.69 -31.02 -1.58
C LYS A 310 6.71 -29.95 -1.12
N ASN A 311 5.62 -30.41 -0.48
CA ASN A 311 4.66 -29.51 0.17
C ASN A 311 5.38 -28.56 1.13
N SER A 312 5.10 -27.27 1.05
CA SER A 312 5.78 -26.27 1.89
C SER A 312 4.95 -25.03 2.15
N THR A 313 5.21 -24.42 3.29
CA THR A 313 4.83 -23.04 3.55
C THR A 313 5.88 -22.14 2.94
N ILE A 314 5.47 -21.23 2.07
CA ILE A 314 6.36 -20.35 1.32
C ILE A 314 6.17 -18.92 1.80
N LEU A 315 7.23 -18.30 2.34
CA LEU A 315 7.25 -16.88 2.63
C LEU A 315 7.65 -16.11 1.36
N TYR A 316 6.71 -15.35 0.83
CA TYR A 316 6.92 -14.50 -0.34
C TYR A 316 7.55 -13.17 0.06
N THR A 317 8.74 -12.88 -0.45
CA THR A 317 9.50 -11.67 -0.11
C THR A 317 9.35 -10.53 -1.13
N GLY A 318 8.65 -10.78 -2.23
CA GLY A 318 8.40 -9.79 -3.28
C GLY A 318 7.21 -8.89 -2.98
N GLY A 319 7.04 -7.86 -3.80
CA GLY A 319 5.85 -7.02 -3.80
C GLY A 319 4.82 -7.47 -4.85
N GLY A 320 3.57 -7.09 -4.63
CA GLY A 320 2.48 -7.38 -5.55
C GLY A 320 1.84 -8.77 -5.38
N MET A 321 0.87 -9.03 -6.25
CA MET A 321 0.08 -10.28 -6.22
C MET A 321 0.84 -11.44 -6.87
N LEU A 322 0.64 -12.63 -6.32
CA LEU A 322 1.05 -13.87 -6.99
C LEU A 322 0.04 -14.24 -8.08
N PRO A 323 0.50 -14.83 -9.20
CA PRO A 323 -0.38 -15.38 -10.21
C PRO A 323 -1.34 -16.43 -9.63
N GLU A 324 -2.55 -16.46 -10.13
CA GLU A 324 -3.59 -17.37 -9.66
C GLU A 324 -3.18 -18.85 -9.80
N ILE A 325 -2.41 -19.16 -10.84
CA ILE A 325 -1.89 -20.52 -11.06
C ILE A 325 -1.00 -21.00 -9.90
N LEU A 326 -0.22 -20.12 -9.28
CA LEU A 326 0.57 -20.44 -8.09
C LEU A 326 -0.31 -20.56 -6.84
N LEU A 327 -1.27 -19.65 -6.67
CA LEU A 327 -2.17 -19.64 -5.53
C LEU A 327 -3.08 -20.87 -5.49
N LYS A 328 -3.41 -21.47 -6.65
CA LYS A 328 -4.20 -22.71 -6.76
C LYS A 328 -3.42 -23.99 -6.50
N MET A 329 -2.11 -23.94 -6.32
CA MET A 329 -1.28 -25.11 -6.02
C MET A 329 -1.57 -25.61 -4.60
N LYS A 330 -2.31 -26.73 -4.48
CA LYS A 330 -2.73 -27.29 -3.17
C LYS A 330 -1.57 -27.68 -2.25
N LYS A 331 -0.38 -27.95 -2.79
CA LYS A 331 0.81 -28.34 -2.05
C LYS A 331 1.59 -27.17 -1.43
N HIS A 332 1.29 -25.93 -1.78
CA HIS A 332 1.97 -24.75 -1.27
C HIS A 332 0.98 -23.73 -0.72
N ARG A 333 1.30 -23.17 0.45
CA ARG A 333 0.59 -22.01 1.01
C ARG A 333 1.57 -20.84 1.06
N TYR A 334 1.18 -19.69 0.55
CA TYR A 334 2.03 -18.52 0.46
C TYR A 334 1.70 -17.55 1.57
N ILE A 335 2.68 -17.27 2.44
CA ILE A 335 2.58 -16.22 3.46
C ILE A 335 3.17 -14.94 2.89
N HIS A 336 2.47 -13.84 3.11
CA HIS A 336 3.00 -12.48 2.92
C HIS A 336 2.95 -11.72 4.24
N ILE A 337 3.94 -10.84 4.43
CA ILE A 337 3.98 -9.94 5.59
C ILE A 337 3.72 -8.53 5.08
N HIS A 338 2.60 -7.98 5.50
CA HIS A 338 2.04 -6.72 5.06
C HIS A 338 2.25 -5.64 6.12
N PRO A 339 2.73 -4.42 5.77
CA PRO A 339 2.98 -3.37 6.75
C PRO A 339 1.70 -2.55 7.03
N GLY A 340 0.59 -3.22 7.21
CA GLY A 340 -0.72 -2.68 7.53
C GLY A 340 -1.45 -3.59 8.52
N TYR A 341 -2.41 -3.03 9.26
CA TYR A 341 -3.23 -3.78 10.19
C TYR A 341 -4.43 -4.41 9.46
N LEU A 342 -4.36 -5.69 9.14
CA LEU A 342 -5.46 -6.42 8.51
C LEU A 342 -6.54 -6.80 9.53
N PRO A 343 -7.80 -6.76 9.13
CA PRO A 343 -8.32 -6.47 7.79
C PRO A 343 -8.48 -4.99 7.45
N GLN A 344 -8.29 -4.06 8.39
CA GLN A 344 -8.68 -2.65 8.29
C GLN A 344 -7.86 -1.84 7.27
N ILE A 345 -6.55 -2.13 7.15
CA ILE A 345 -5.61 -1.35 6.33
C ILE A 345 -4.95 -2.26 5.30
N ARG A 346 -5.47 -2.27 4.07
CA ARG A 346 -5.00 -3.07 2.92
C ARG A 346 -4.36 -2.18 1.86
N GLY A 347 -3.62 -2.76 0.91
CA GLY A 347 -3.17 -2.08 -0.30
C GLY A 347 -1.75 -1.53 -0.24
N ALA A 348 -1.55 -0.32 -0.79
CA ALA A 348 -0.25 0.30 -0.91
C ALA A 348 0.03 1.30 0.23
N ASP A 349 1.31 1.58 0.48
CA ASP A 349 1.79 2.55 1.50
C ASP A 349 1.22 2.33 2.92
N CYS A 350 0.84 1.09 3.25
CA CYS A 350 0.11 0.81 4.48
C CYS A 350 0.91 1.06 5.76
N PHE A 351 2.26 1.04 5.69
CA PHE A 351 3.10 1.57 6.75
C PHE A 351 2.80 3.05 7.03
N LEU A 352 2.75 3.87 5.97
CA LEU A 352 2.47 5.30 6.09
C LEU A 352 1.02 5.55 6.56
N TRP A 353 0.06 4.81 5.99
CA TRP A 353 -1.33 4.91 6.37
C TRP A 353 -1.59 4.51 7.82
N SER A 354 -1.05 3.39 8.27
CA SER A 354 -1.13 2.96 9.68
C SER A 354 -0.59 4.04 10.61
N THR A 355 0.57 4.58 10.28
CA THR A 355 1.23 5.60 11.08
C THR A 355 0.46 6.93 11.08
N LEU A 356 -0.12 7.32 9.94
CA LEU A 356 -0.93 8.53 9.85
C LEU A 356 -2.25 8.39 10.63
N LEU A 357 -2.91 7.22 10.54
CA LEU A 357 -4.22 6.98 11.13
C LEU A 357 -4.18 6.74 12.65
N LYS A 358 -3.14 6.07 13.16
CA LYS A 358 -3.05 5.63 14.56
C LYS A 358 -1.79 6.12 15.30
N GLY A 359 -0.96 6.94 14.65
CA GLY A 359 0.29 7.43 15.25
C GLY A 359 1.36 6.35 15.45
N LYS A 360 1.14 5.13 14.95
CA LYS A 360 2.08 4.00 15.07
C LYS A 360 1.95 3.05 13.89
N PRO A 361 3.04 2.37 13.49
CA PRO A 361 3.00 1.40 12.40
C PRO A 361 2.31 0.11 12.84
N SER A 362 2.00 -0.73 11.86
CA SER A 362 1.41 -2.04 12.08
C SER A 362 1.99 -3.06 11.11
N VAL A 363 1.79 -4.33 11.42
CA VAL A 363 2.19 -5.45 10.57
C VAL A 363 1.16 -6.57 10.66
N SER A 364 0.94 -7.25 9.54
CA SER A 364 0.11 -8.44 9.48
C SER A 364 0.78 -9.53 8.66
N CYS A 365 0.70 -10.76 9.15
CA CYS A 365 1.08 -11.96 8.42
C CYS A 365 -0.20 -12.67 7.96
N PHE A 366 -0.30 -13.01 6.69
CA PHE A 366 -1.51 -13.63 6.16
C PHE A 366 -1.20 -14.57 4.99
N TYR A 367 -2.08 -15.52 4.71
CA TYR A 367 -2.00 -16.33 3.50
C TYR A 367 -2.49 -15.54 2.31
N MET A 368 -1.70 -15.54 1.23
CA MET A 368 -2.06 -14.81 0.01
C MET A 368 -3.27 -15.42 -0.69
N SER A 369 -4.10 -14.57 -1.27
CA SER A 369 -5.26 -14.92 -2.08
C SER A 369 -5.25 -14.16 -3.41
N SER A 370 -6.23 -14.40 -4.28
CA SER A 370 -6.36 -13.70 -5.56
C SER A 370 -6.78 -12.23 -5.44
N LYS A 371 -7.25 -11.81 -4.27
CA LYS A 371 -7.56 -10.41 -3.97
C LYS A 371 -6.44 -9.76 -3.14
N ILE A 372 -6.23 -8.46 -3.32
CA ILE A 372 -5.17 -7.71 -2.62
C ILE A 372 -5.40 -7.75 -1.11
N ASP A 373 -4.44 -8.31 -0.38
CA ASP A 373 -4.39 -8.39 1.09
C ASP A 373 -5.66 -8.95 1.75
N MET A 374 -6.36 -9.85 1.06
CA MET A 374 -7.67 -10.41 1.44
C MET A 374 -7.62 -11.87 1.88
N GLY A 375 -6.44 -12.44 2.04
CA GLY A 375 -6.32 -13.82 2.50
C GLY A 375 -6.51 -13.97 4.01
N GLU A 376 -6.53 -15.22 4.50
CA GLU A 376 -6.69 -15.52 5.92
C GLU A 376 -5.55 -14.95 6.76
N ILE A 377 -5.89 -14.18 7.79
CA ILE A 377 -4.94 -13.51 8.68
C ILE A 377 -4.40 -14.53 9.69
N ILE A 378 -3.08 -14.65 9.77
CA ILE A 378 -2.36 -15.45 10.77
C ILE A 378 -2.07 -14.59 12.00
N LEU A 379 -1.60 -13.36 11.78
CA LEU A 379 -1.18 -12.43 12.82
C LEU A 379 -1.46 -11.00 12.35
N ALA A 380 -1.95 -10.13 13.24
CA ALA A 380 -2.02 -8.70 13.02
C ALA A 380 -1.66 -7.97 14.33
N LYS A 381 -0.66 -7.10 14.27
CA LYS A 381 -0.18 -6.36 15.45
C LYS A 381 0.13 -4.90 15.14
N TRP A 382 -0.12 -4.05 16.13
CA TRP A 382 0.40 -2.69 16.16
C TRP A 382 1.82 -2.72 16.72
N LEU A 383 2.71 -1.95 16.12
CA LEU A 383 4.08 -1.83 16.57
C LEU A 383 4.23 -0.64 17.53
N PRO A 384 5.32 -0.59 18.30
CA PRO A 384 5.62 0.57 19.12
C PRO A 384 5.65 1.87 18.31
N LYS A 385 5.24 2.97 18.93
CA LYS A 385 5.42 4.30 18.35
C LYS A 385 6.90 4.53 18.06
N PHE A 386 7.19 5.14 16.92
CA PHE A 386 8.55 5.51 16.59
C PHE A 386 8.61 6.99 16.21
N LYS A 387 9.75 7.61 16.46
CA LYS A 387 10.01 9.01 16.13
C LYS A 387 11.16 9.06 15.16
N LEU A 388 10.99 9.79 14.06
CA LEU A 388 12.05 10.03 13.10
C LEU A 388 12.60 11.45 13.34
N LYS A 389 13.85 11.54 13.78
CA LYS A 389 14.56 12.83 13.89
C LYS A 389 15.02 13.29 12.49
N ILE A 390 14.06 13.67 11.65
CA ILE A 390 14.30 14.09 10.28
C ILE A 390 13.85 15.54 10.10
N SER A 391 14.72 16.40 9.58
CA SER A 391 14.34 17.76 9.20
C SER A 391 13.80 17.78 7.77
N LEU A 392 12.53 18.14 7.58
CA LEU A 392 11.91 18.33 6.27
C LEU A 392 12.52 19.50 5.48
N ASN A 393 13.14 20.44 6.18
CA ASN A 393 13.85 21.54 5.54
C ASN A 393 15.23 21.11 4.97
N LYS A 394 15.80 20.02 5.52
CA LYS A 394 17.12 19.50 5.13
C LYS A 394 17.04 18.48 4.00
N TYR A 395 15.95 17.72 3.93
CA TYR A 395 15.83 16.60 2.99
C TYR A 395 14.57 16.73 2.13
N ALA A 396 14.70 16.53 0.83
CA ALA A 396 13.57 16.47 -0.07
C ALA A 396 12.60 15.31 0.33
N LEU A 397 11.31 15.54 0.25
CA LEU A 397 10.27 14.59 0.61
C LEU A 397 10.47 13.21 -0.05
N LYS A 398 10.87 13.20 -1.34
CA LYS A 398 11.20 11.97 -2.07
C LYS A 398 12.34 11.18 -1.42
N ILE A 399 13.36 11.86 -0.87
CA ILE A 399 14.48 11.19 -0.19
C ILE A 399 14.00 10.53 1.09
N ILE A 400 13.20 11.23 1.89
CA ILE A 400 12.61 10.68 3.12
C ILE A 400 11.71 9.47 2.79
N TYR A 401 10.82 9.61 1.82
CA TYR A 401 9.95 8.51 1.38
C TYR A 401 10.75 7.27 0.94
N ARG A 402 11.79 7.47 0.11
CA ARG A 402 12.67 6.37 -0.32
C ARG A 402 13.47 5.76 0.82
N SER A 403 13.85 6.56 1.81
CA SER A 403 14.54 6.08 3.01
C SER A 403 13.65 5.17 3.86
N ILE A 404 12.37 5.52 4.01
CA ILE A 404 11.40 4.67 4.71
C ILE A 404 11.31 3.29 4.04
N TYR A 405 11.15 3.23 2.71
CA TYR A 405 11.04 1.96 1.99
C TYR A 405 12.35 1.17 1.91
N ALA A 406 13.49 1.86 1.98
CA ALA A 406 14.78 1.19 1.98
C ALA A 406 15.18 0.63 3.36
N PHE A 407 14.79 1.31 4.46
CA PHE A 407 15.37 1.08 5.78
C PHE A 407 14.38 0.93 6.94
N VAL A 408 13.11 1.33 6.81
CA VAL A 408 12.10 1.18 7.87
C VAL A 408 11.13 0.05 7.55
N ASP A 409 10.46 0.10 6.40
CA ASP A 409 9.48 -0.92 5.98
C ASP A 409 10.02 -2.36 6.04
N PRO A 410 11.28 -2.65 5.61
CA PRO A 410 11.85 -3.97 5.74
C PRO A 410 11.89 -4.48 7.20
N TRP A 411 12.14 -3.61 8.16
CA TRP A 411 12.24 -3.97 9.57
C TRP A 411 10.89 -4.01 10.28
N VAL A 412 9.90 -3.25 9.84
CA VAL A 412 8.50 -3.42 10.23
C VAL A 412 8.00 -4.81 9.86
N ARG A 413 8.26 -5.23 8.63
CA ARG A 413 7.92 -6.59 8.17
C ARG A 413 8.73 -7.67 8.89
N SER A 414 10.01 -7.43 9.14
CA SER A 414 10.86 -8.34 9.92
C SER A 414 10.41 -8.46 11.36
N TYR A 415 9.84 -7.40 11.94
CA TYR A 415 9.17 -7.47 13.23
C TYR A 415 8.02 -8.49 13.17
N GLY A 416 7.14 -8.39 12.18
CA GLY A 416 6.07 -9.37 11.97
C GLY A 416 6.58 -10.80 11.78
N LEU A 417 7.72 -10.98 11.11
CA LEU A 417 8.36 -12.30 10.99
C LEU A 417 8.83 -12.85 12.35
N ARG A 418 9.41 -12.01 13.21
CA ARG A 418 9.81 -12.41 14.57
C ARG A 418 8.58 -12.83 15.39
N GLU A 419 7.52 -12.02 15.36
CA GLU A 419 6.25 -12.33 16.04
C GLU A 419 5.68 -13.67 15.56
N LEU A 420 5.63 -13.87 14.25
CA LEU A 420 5.15 -15.11 13.66
C LEU A 420 5.93 -16.33 14.15
N ILE A 421 7.27 -16.22 14.27
CA ILE A 421 8.14 -17.27 14.76
C ILE A 421 7.92 -17.51 16.26
N HIS A 422 7.75 -16.45 17.03
CA HIS A 422 7.54 -16.52 18.47
C HIS A 422 6.23 -17.20 18.82
N GLU A 423 5.14 -16.82 18.15
CA GLU A 423 3.80 -17.37 18.42
C GLU A 423 3.62 -18.78 17.87
N ASN A 424 4.33 -19.12 16.77
CA ASN A 424 4.11 -20.36 16.04
C ASN A 424 5.34 -21.27 16.05
N LYS A 425 5.36 -22.25 16.91
CA LYS A 425 6.41 -23.26 16.96
C LYS A 425 6.37 -24.23 15.76
N ILE A 426 5.23 -24.35 15.10
CA ILE A 426 4.98 -25.32 14.02
C ILE A 426 4.33 -24.61 12.83
N PHE A 427 5.09 -24.41 11.76
CA PHE A 427 4.63 -23.71 10.54
C PHE A 427 3.61 -24.49 9.68
N TYR A 428 3.29 -25.72 10.02
CA TYR A 428 2.33 -26.55 9.25
C TYR A 428 0.85 -26.30 9.61
N LYS A 429 0.57 -25.80 10.81
CA LYS A 429 -0.77 -25.52 11.32
C LYS A 429 -0.78 -24.16 11.98
N LEU A 430 -0.90 -23.12 11.16
CA LEU A 430 -1.10 -21.76 11.65
C LEU A 430 -2.60 -21.52 11.80
N ASP A 431 -3.01 -21.09 12.99
CA ASP A 431 -4.37 -20.64 13.22
C ASP A 431 -4.61 -19.37 12.39
N THR A 432 -5.78 -19.31 11.77
CA THR A 432 -6.11 -18.20 10.88
C THR A 432 -7.48 -17.62 11.15
N LYS A 433 -7.63 -16.33 10.86
CA LYS A 433 -8.92 -15.64 10.88
C LYS A 433 -9.30 -15.25 9.45
N PRO A 434 -10.51 -15.60 8.97
CA PRO A 434 -10.98 -15.11 7.69
C PRO A 434 -11.22 -13.61 7.76
N GLN A 435 -11.23 -12.94 6.61
CA GLN A 435 -11.63 -11.55 6.49
C GLN A 435 -12.61 -11.35 5.34
N ALA A 436 -13.56 -10.43 5.54
CA ALA A 436 -14.51 -10.01 4.51
C ALA A 436 -14.05 -8.71 3.83
N GLU A 437 -14.63 -8.41 2.68
CA GLU A 437 -14.30 -7.19 1.92
C GLU A 437 -14.62 -5.92 2.71
N LEU A 438 -15.73 -5.94 3.44
CA LEU A 438 -16.22 -4.82 4.23
C LEU A 438 -15.49 -4.62 5.58
N ASP A 439 -14.57 -5.52 5.95
CA ASP A 439 -13.82 -5.41 7.20
C ASP A 439 -12.71 -4.36 7.15
N GLY A 440 -12.42 -3.79 5.97
CA GLY A 440 -11.35 -2.83 5.85
C GLY A 440 -11.32 -2.03 4.54
N ILE A 441 -10.40 -1.10 4.47
CA ILE A 441 -10.21 -0.17 3.35
C ILE A 441 -8.95 -0.55 2.58
N THR A 442 -9.04 -0.56 1.25
CA THR A 442 -7.88 -0.71 0.37
C THR A 442 -7.29 0.66 0.07
N PHE A 443 -6.15 0.95 0.67
CA PHE A 443 -5.43 2.20 0.48
C PHE A 443 -4.54 2.13 -0.76
N HIS A 444 -4.32 3.30 -1.37
CA HIS A 444 -3.42 3.48 -2.51
C HIS A 444 -2.16 4.24 -2.08
N PHE A 445 -1.22 4.43 -3.02
CA PHE A 445 -0.01 5.20 -2.74
C PHE A 445 -0.36 6.57 -2.19
N MET A 446 0.27 6.92 -1.06
CA MET A 446 -0.05 8.14 -0.33
C MET A 446 0.39 9.38 -1.11
N HIS A 447 -0.52 10.35 -1.28
CA HIS A 447 -0.22 11.62 -1.92
C HIS A 447 0.88 12.39 -1.18
N SER A 448 1.73 13.11 -1.90
CA SER A 448 2.90 13.81 -1.35
C SER A 448 2.56 14.81 -0.23
N GLN A 449 1.43 15.49 -0.29
CA GLN A 449 0.99 16.41 0.78
C GLN A 449 0.66 15.66 2.08
N LEU A 450 0.05 14.47 2.00
CA LEU A 450 -0.17 13.63 3.18
C LEU A 450 1.13 13.04 3.72
N GLN A 451 2.06 12.65 2.83
CA GLN A 451 3.40 12.24 3.24
C GLN A 451 4.09 13.35 4.02
N LYS A 452 4.02 14.60 3.54
CA LYS A 452 4.58 15.77 4.23
C LYS A 452 3.98 15.92 5.62
N LYS A 453 2.64 15.92 5.73
CA LYS A 453 1.93 16.00 7.02
C LYS A 453 2.34 14.88 7.97
N LEU A 454 2.40 13.64 7.48
CA LEU A 454 2.83 12.50 8.27
C LEU A 454 4.26 12.70 8.82
N PHE A 455 5.19 13.13 7.96
CA PHE A 455 6.58 13.32 8.38
C PHE A 455 6.76 14.50 9.33
N GLU A 456 5.95 15.56 9.20
CA GLU A 456 5.86 16.63 10.18
C GLU A 456 5.38 16.09 11.54
N ASN A 457 4.37 15.24 11.53
CA ASN A 457 3.84 14.62 12.74
C ASN A 457 4.87 13.71 13.42
N LEU A 458 5.68 12.98 12.67
CA LEU A 458 6.72 12.10 13.23
C LEU A 458 7.89 12.86 13.88
N GLN A 459 8.02 14.17 13.64
CA GLN A 459 9.04 15.04 14.23
C GLN A 459 8.58 15.64 15.57
N GLN A 460 7.28 15.90 15.73
CA GLN A 460 6.72 16.60 16.89
C GLN A 460 6.55 15.64 18.09
N GLU A 461 6.82 16.14 19.30
CA GLU A 461 6.65 15.36 20.52
C GLU A 461 5.19 15.17 20.94
N ASN A 462 4.30 16.01 20.41
CA ASN A 462 2.89 16.06 20.79
C ASN A 462 2.01 15.80 19.58
N ILE A 463 1.46 14.60 19.46
CA ILE A 463 0.25 14.42 18.68
C ILE A 463 -0.62 13.34 19.31
N LEU A 464 -1.78 13.87 19.80
CA LEU A 464 -3.03 13.24 20.24
C LEU A 464 -2.92 12.30 21.42
#